data_82b24deaa5ec65fd37b518eed8aad594
#
_entry.id   82b24deaa5ec65fd37b518eed8aad594
#
_cell.length_a   1.000
_cell.length_b   1.000
_cell.length_c   1.000
_cell.angle_alpha   90.00
_cell.angle_beta   90.00
_cell.angle_gamma   90.00
#
_symmetry.space_group_name_H-M   'P 1'
#
loop_
_entity.id
_entity.type
_entity.pdbx_description
1 polymer ?
#
loop_
_entity_poly.entity_id
_entity_poly.type
_entity_poly.pdbx_seq_one_letter_code
_entity_poly.pdbx_strand_id
1 'polypeptide(L)' 'NQGSSEVSIMFGIKKEQEEKAIKALYRTFFHD' A
#
# COMPACT_ATOMS: atom_id res chain seq x y z
N ASN A 1 -17.95 2.63 -16.74
CA ASN A 1 -17.75 3.79 -15.92
C ASN A 1 -16.29 3.97 -15.55
N GLN A 2 -15.65 4.88 -16.26
CA GLN A 2 -14.20 5.02 -16.15
C GLN A 2 -13.78 5.58 -14.80
N GLY A 3 -14.60 6.41 -14.22
CA GLY A 3 -14.27 7.01 -12.94
C GLY A 3 -14.04 5.97 -11.85
N SER A 4 -14.90 4.97 -11.78
CA SER A 4 -14.76 3.96 -10.74
C SER A 4 -13.53 3.09 -10.98
N SER A 5 -13.17 2.84 -12.24
CA SER A 5 -11.95 2.07 -12.51
C SER A 5 -10.72 2.81 -12.02
N GLU A 6 -10.65 4.11 -12.29
CA GLU A 6 -9.51 4.89 -11.86
C GLU A 6 -9.42 4.94 -10.35
N VAL A 7 -10.56 5.08 -9.70
CA VAL A 7 -10.57 5.10 -8.24
C VAL A 7 -10.09 3.77 -7.67
N SER A 8 -10.53 2.67 -8.26
CA SER A 8 -10.11 1.35 -7.82
C SER A 8 -8.59 1.17 -7.97
N ILE A 9 -8.05 1.62 -9.09
CA ILE A 9 -6.63 1.51 -9.33
C ILE A 9 -5.85 2.32 -8.30
N MET A 10 -6.31 3.54 -8.02
CA MET A 10 -5.62 4.38 -7.06
C MET A 10 -5.67 3.78 -5.66
N PHE A 11 -6.80 3.18 -5.28
CA PHE A 11 -6.90 2.50 -4.00
C PHE A 11 -5.92 1.34 -3.91
N GLY A 12 -5.80 0.57 -4.99
CA GLY A 12 -4.87 -0.55 -5.02
C GLY A 12 -3.44 -0.10 -4.84
N ILE A 13 -3.05 0.96 -5.54
CA ILE A 13 -1.70 1.48 -5.44
C ILE A 13 -1.42 1.99 -4.04
N LYS A 14 -2.36 2.75 -3.48
CA LYS A 14 -2.18 3.29 -2.15
C LYS A 14 -2.05 2.20 -1.11
N LYS A 15 -2.89 1.18 -1.22
CA LYS A 15 -2.84 0.06 -0.29
C LYS A 15 -1.51 -0.66 -0.38
N GLU A 16 -1.02 -0.83 -1.59
CA GLU A 16 0.26 -1.49 -1.81
C GLU A 16 1.40 -0.70 -1.15
N GLN A 17 1.37 0.61 -1.32
CA GLN A 17 2.39 1.46 -0.71
C GLN A 17 2.32 1.41 0.81
N GLU A 18 1.12 1.39 1.36
CA GLU A 18 0.96 1.29 2.81
C GLU A 18 1.51 -0.03 3.33
N GLU A 19 1.25 -1.11 2.62
CA GLU A 19 1.75 -2.41 3.04
C GLU A 19 3.27 -2.44 3.03
N LYS A 20 3.88 -1.86 2.02
CA LYS A 20 5.33 -1.80 1.97
C LYS A 20 5.90 -0.98 3.11
N ALA A 21 5.25 0.13 3.42
CA ALA A 21 5.71 0.98 4.51
C ALA A 21 5.59 0.25 5.85
N ILE A 22 4.51 -0.45 6.05
CA ILE A 22 4.31 -1.20 7.28
C ILE A 22 5.35 -2.31 7.41
N LYS A 23 5.62 -3.01 6.33
CA LYS A 23 6.62 -4.06 6.35
C LYS A 23 8.00 -3.51 6.66
N ALA A 24 8.33 -2.37 6.08
CA ALA A 24 9.62 -1.74 6.34
C ALA A 24 9.74 -1.35 7.81
N LEU A 25 8.68 -0.78 8.36
CA LEU A 25 8.65 -0.42 9.77
C LEU A 25 8.81 -1.64 10.65
N TYR A 26 8.08 -2.67 10.32
CA TYR A 26 8.13 -3.91 11.09
C TYR A 26 9.55 -4.46 11.11
N ARG A 27 10.20 -4.48 9.97
CA ARG A 27 11.58 -4.96 9.88
C ARG A 27 12.51 -4.11 10.74
N THR A 28 12.31 -2.81 10.70
CA THR A 28 13.17 -1.91 11.44
C THR A 28 13.07 -2.17 12.93
N PHE A 29 11.87 -2.43 13.43
CA PHE A 29 11.69 -2.60 14.86
C PHE A 29 11.89 -4.03 15.34
N PHE A 30 11.63 -5.00 14.50
CA PHE A 30 11.63 -6.40 14.93
C PHE A 30 12.71 -7.24 14.28
N HIS A 31 13.59 -6.64 13.54
CA HIS A 31 14.66 -7.43 12.97
C HIS A 31 15.67 -7.77 14.06
N ASP A 32 16.33 -8.86 13.84
CA ASP A 32 17.40 -9.27 14.75
C ASP A 32 18.76 -8.97 14.14
#